data_6808f44a4e3fcb312fa30d1c849d9dde
#
_entry.id   6808f44a4e3fcb312fa30d1c849d9dde
#
_cell.length_a   1.000
_cell.length_b   1.000
_cell.length_c   1.000
_cell.angle_alpha   90.00
_cell.angle_beta   90.00
_cell.angle_gamma   90.00
#
_symmetry.space_group_name_H-M   'P 1'
#
loop_
_entity.id
_entity.type
_entity.pdbx_description
1 polymer ?
#
loop_
_entity_poly.entity_id
_entity_poly.type
_entity_poly.pdbx_seq_one_letter_code
_entity_poly.pdbx_strand_id
1 'polypeptide(L)'
;MIPIYICDDDAVMCDMMKNCLEKQILMGGYDMKITVCARQPEKLLEAMDGEAEQGIYFLDVDLKGASMDGFRLGQEIRRRDGRGFLIYVTAFPDLAFETFRYHLEALDYIVKGDQEETAAQVIRCLRVIGERVSREKGRSRRYFTVKAGDVVRHIPLEDILYFVTSGRTHRIELHGERERLDFIGSIQELE
;
A
#
# COMPACT_ATOMS: atom_id res chain seq x y z
N MET A 1 6.92 2.00 4.07
CA MET A 1 7.11 0.63 3.53
C MET A 1 5.83 -0.14 3.72
N ILE A 2 5.24 -0.67 2.64
CA ILE A 2 3.95 -1.38 2.66
C ILE A 2 4.19 -2.84 3.07
N PRO A 3 3.52 -3.35 4.12
CA PRO A 3 3.68 -4.73 4.54
C PRO A 3 2.93 -5.68 3.60
N ILE A 4 3.54 -6.83 3.32
CA ILE A 4 2.94 -7.95 2.57
C ILE A 4 2.78 -9.13 3.51
N TYR A 5 1.58 -9.68 3.52
CA TYR A 5 1.19 -10.84 4.32
C TYR A 5 0.77 -11.97 3.39
N ILE A 6 1.24 -13.17 3.66
CA ILE A 6 0.90 -14.37 2.90
C ILE A 6 0.31 -15.38 3.88
N CYS A 7 -0.82 -16.00 3.53
CA CYS A 7 -1.40 -17.10 4.30
C CYS A 7 -1.80 -18.25 3.37
N ASP A 8 -1.12 -19.37 3.48
CA ASP A 8 -1.35 -20.58 2.69
C ASP A 8 -0.87 -21.79 3.50
N ASP A 9 -1.68 -22.84 3.63
CA ASP A 9 -1.30 -24.04 4.40
C ASP A 9 -0.22 -24.88 3.71
N ASP A 10 -0.04 -24.71 2.39
CA ASP A 10 1.02 -25.33 1.61
C ASP A 10 2.34 -24.54 1.72
N ALA A 11 3.33 -25.15 2.36
CA ALA A 11 4.66 -24.58 2.53
C ALA A 11 5.36 -24.30 1.19
N VAL A 12 5.16 -25.15 0.17
CA VAL A 12 5.79 -24.99 -1.15
C VAL A 12 5.22 -23.75 -1.85
N MET A 13 3.92 -23.54 -1.73
CA MET A 13 3.24 -22.34 -2.27
C MET A 13 3.69 -21.06 -1.54
N CYS A 14 3.77 -21.12 -0.21
CA CYS A 14 4.33 -20.03 0.59
C CYS A 14 5.74 -19.64 0.12
N ASP A 15 6.63 -20.60 -0.01
CA ASP A 15 8.02 -20.35 -0.42
C ASP A 15 8.10 -19.81 -1.85
N MET A 16 7.29 -20.34 -2.76
CA MET A 16 7.21 -19.86 -4.14
C MET A 16 6.75 -18.40 -4.18
N MET A 17 5.64 -18.07 -3.51
CA MET A 17 5.12 -16.69 -3.47
C MET A 17 6.14 -15.75 -2.84
N LYS A 18 6.73 -16.14 -1.71
CA LYS A 18 7.77 -15.33 -1.05
C LYS A 18 8.93 -15.03 -1.99
N ASN A 19 9.50 -16.06 -2.63
CA ASN A 19 10.66 -15.90 -3.51
C ASN A 19 10.36 -15.03 -4.73
N CYS A 20 9.19 -15.18 -5.37
CA CYS A 20 8.84 -14.38 -6.53
C CYS A 20 8.54 -12.92 -6.15
N LEU A 21 7.87 -12.67 -5.01
CA LEU A 21 7.59 -11.33 -4.51
C LEU A 21 8.87 -10.61 -4.09
N GLU A 22 9.79 -11.24 -3.34
CA GLU A 22 11.08 -10.64 -2.95
C GLU A 22 11.89 -10.20 -4.16
N LYS A 23 11.99 -11.05 -5.19
CA LYS A 23 12.67 -10.70 -6.45
C LYS A 23 12.00 -9.50 -7.13
N GLN A 24 10.67 -9.51 -7.21
CA GLN A 24 9.92 -8.44 -7.88
C GLN A 24 10.00 -7.11 -7.10
N ILE A 25 9.97 -7.14 -5.77
CA ILE A 25 10.17 -5.95 -4.92
C ILE A 25 11.53 -5.32 -5.20
N LEU A 26 12.59 -6.14 -5.23
CA LEU A 26 13.94 -5.68 -5.49
C LEU A 26 14.08 -5.09 -6.90
N MET A 27 13.61 -5.81 -7.92
CA MET A 27 13.73 -5.40 -9.33
C MET A 27 12.87 -4.16 -9.65
N GLY A 28 11.70 -4.06 -9.03
CA GLY A 28 10.77 -2.94 -9.24
C GLY A 28 11.03 -1.71 -8.37
N GLY A 29 11.96 -1.80 -7.42
CA GLY A 29 12.26 -0.70 -6.49
C GLY A 29 11.06 -0.31 -5.61
N TYR A 30 10.18 -1.28 -5.30
CA TYR A 30 8.98 -1.01 -4.52
C TYR A 30 9.31 -0.81 -3.02
N ASP A 31 8.70 0.20 -2.40
CA ASP A 31 8.75 0.43 -0.96
C ASP A 31 7.80 -0.54 -0.22
N MET A 32 8.09 -1.83 -0.33
CA MET A 32 7.29 -2.94 0.18
C MET A 32 8.19 -3.97 0.86
N LYS A 33 7.65 -4.73 1.84
CA LYS A 33 8.36 -5.84 2.46
C LYS A 33 7.41 -6.98 2.83
N ILE A 34 7.86 -8.21 2.74
CA ILE A 34 7.14 -9.37 3.27
C ILE A 34 7.28 -9.36 4.80
N THR A 35 6.16 -9.25 5.49
CA THR A 35 6.08 -9.22 6.95
C THR A 35 5.95 -10.63 7.51
N VAL A 36 5.07 -11.44 6.92
CA VAL A 36 4.85 -12.81 7.33
C VAL A 36 4.43 -13.69 6.16
N CYS A 37 4.86 -14.93 6.18
CA CYS A 37 4.31 -16.04 5.41
C CYS A 37 3.81 -17.08 6.42
N ALA A 38 2.51 -17.07 6.68
CA ALA A 38 1.87 -17.88 7.70
C ALA A 38 1.15 -19.07 7.08
N ARG A 39 1.15 -20.19 7.81
CA ARG A 39 0.37 -21.39 7.45
C ARG A 39 -0.97 -21.46 8.19
N GLN A 40 -1.18 -20.53 9.12
CA GLN A 40 -2.38 -20.43 9.93
C GLN A 40 -2.84 -18.99 9.99
N PRO A 41 -4.17 -18.72 9.89
CA PRO A 41 -4.75 -17.37 9.91
C PRO A 41 -4.36 -16.56 11.15
N GLU A 42 -4.31 -17.22 12.31
CA GLU A 42 -4.00 -16.58 13.59
C GLU A 42 -2.62 -15.92 13.57
N LYS A 43 -1.64 -16.58 12.94
CA LYS A 43 -0.27 -16.06 12.83
C LYS A 43 -0.19 -14.83 11.95
N LEU A 44 -1.01 -14.78 10.88
CA LEU A 44 -1.11 -13.59 10.06
C LEU A 44 -1.75 -12.44 10.87
N LEU A 45 -2.85 -12.72 11.57
CA LEU A 45 -3.56 -11.74 12.38
C LEU A 45 -2.71 -11.22 13.56
N GLU A 46 -1.88 -12.06 14.17
CA GLU A 46 -0.90 -11.67 15.20
C GLU A 46 0.20 -10.74 14.63
N ALA A 47 0.59 -10.95 13.37
CA ALA A 47 1.64 -10.16 12.72
C ALA A 47 1.13 -8.80 12.19
N MET A 48 -0.19 -8.58 12.18
CA MET A 48 -0.78 -7.29 11.85
C MET A 48 -0.68 -6.37 13.08
N ASP A 49 0.31 -5.47 13.08
CA ASP A 49 0.40 -4.41 14.08
C ASP A 49 -0.81 -3.48 13.99
N GLY A 50 -1.41 -3.14 15.13
CA GLY A 50 -2.72 -2.59 15.42
C GLY A 50 -3.33 -1.51 14.52
N GLU A 51 -2.57 -0.76 13.72
CA GLU A 51 -3.05 0.16 12.70
C GLU A 51 -2.26 -0.09 11.40
N ALA A 52 -2.65 -1.11 10.63
CA ALA A 52 -2.00 -1.36 9.36
C ALA A 52 -2.34 -0.25 8.35
N GLU A 53 -1.34 0.55 8.02
CA GLU A 53 -1.42 1.42 6.85
C GLU A 53 -1.42 0.55 5.58
N GLN A 54 -2.61 0.22 5.06
CA GLN A 54 -2.81 -0.34 3.72
C GLN A 54 -1.86 -1.50 3.33
N GLY A 55 -2.05 -2.67 3.94
CA GLY A 55 -1.26 -3.89 3.65
C GLY A 55 -1.66 -4.57 2.33
N ILE A 56 -0.84 -5.54 1.92
CA ILE A 56 -1.09 -6.42 0.77
C ILE A 56 -1.21 -7.84 1.31
N TYR A 57 -2.30 -8.52 0.99
CA TYR A 57 -2.64 -9.82 1.55
C TYR A 57 -2.87 -10.84 0.45
N PHE A 58 -2.00 -11.86 0.38
CA PHE A 58 -2.17 -13.02 -0.47
C PHE A 58 -2.70 -14.17 0.38
N LEU A 59 -3.91 -14.63 0.11
CA LEU A 59 -4.65 -15.56 0.97
C LEU A 59 -5.10 -16.80 0.20
N ASP A 60 -4.83 -18.00 0.71
CA ASP A 60 -5.58 -19.17 0.27
C ASP A 60 -6.98 -19.16 0.89
N VAL A 61 -7.95 -19.70 0.16
CA VAL A 61 -9.33 -19.91 0.64
C VAL A 61 -9.42 -21.13 1.56
N ASP A 62 -8.78 -22.26 1.18
CA ASP A 62 -8.83 -23.52 1.92
C ASP A 62 -7.61 -23.68 2.81
N LEU A 63 -7.73 -23.21 4.03
CA LEU A 63 -6.69 -23.33 5.06
C LEU A 63 -6.98 -24.57 5.94
N LYS A 64 -6.47 -25.71 5.52
CA LYS A 64 -6.74 -27.01 6.17
C LYS A 64 -6.33 -27.03 7.65
N GLY A 65 -7.26 -27.49 8.48
CA GLY A 65 -7.02 -27.60 9.92
C GLY A 65 -6.96 -26.27 10.67
N ALA A 66 -7.24 -25.14 10.02
CA ALA A 66 -7.31 -23.85 10.66
C ALA A 66 -8.70 -23.59 11.30
N SER A 67 -8.78 -22.62 12.21
CA SER A 67 -10.01 -22.22 12.88
C SER A 67 -10.98 -21.45 11.96
N MET A 68 -10.47 -20.91 10.85
CA MET A 68 -11.24 -20.16 9.86
C MET A 68 -10.69 -20.38 8.45
N ASP A 69 -11.57 -20.23 7.45
CA ASP A 69 -11.20 -20.22 6.04
C ASP A 69 -10.65 -18.84 5.60
N GLY A 70 -10.12 -18.77 4.35
CA GLY A 70 -9.56 -17.54 3.83
C GLY A 70 -10.57 -16.40 3.64
N PHE A 71 -11.86 -16.68 3.45
CA PHE A 71 -12.88 -15.63 3.35
C PHE A 71 -13.16 -14.98 4.71
N ARG A 72 -13.24 -15.78 5.77
CA ARG A 72 -13.35 -15.26 7.14
C ARG A 72 -12.09 -14.50 7.54
N LEU A 73 -10.92 -15.00 7.17
CA LEU A 73 -9.68 -14.26 7.37
C LEU A 73 -9.72 -12.91 6.65
N GLY A 74 -10.19 -12.87 5.41
CA GLY A 74 -10.38 -11.63 4.67
C GLY A 74 -11.33 -10.64 5.37
N GLN A 75 -12.42 -11.13 5.98
CA GLN A 75 -13.32 -10.29 6.78
C GLN A 75 -12.64 -9.72 8.02
N GLU A 76 -11.84 -10.52 8.74
CA GLU A 76 -11.06 -10.03 9.89
C GLU A 76 -10.01 -9.00 9.49
N ILE A 77 -9.36 -9.21 8.34
CA ILE A 77 -8.43 -8.23 7.75
C ILE A 77 -9.18 -6.92 7.44
N ARG A 78 -10.35 -6.99 6.78
CA ARG A 78 -11.14 -5.78 6.44
C ARG A 78 -11.56 -4.96 7.64
N ARG A 79 -11.80 -5.60 8.80
CA ARG A 79 -12.10 -4.89 10.05
C ARG A 79 -10.92 -4.10 10.59
N ARG A 80 -9.69 -4.58 10.35
CA ARG A 80 -8.44 -3.98 10.83
C ARG A 80 -7.81 -3.04 9.81
N ASP A 81 -7.89 -3.44 8.53
CA ASP A 81 -7.34 -2.71 7.39
C ASP A 81 -8.41 -2.63 6.27
N GLY A 82 -9.24 -1.60 6.36
CA GLY A 82 -10.31 -1.37 5.38
C GLY A 82 -9.80 -1.02 3.98
N ARG A 83 -8.55 -0.59 3.85
CA ARG A 83 -7.95 -0.15 2.58
C ARG A 83 -6.92 -1.11 2.00
N GLY A 84 -6.60 -2.19 2.70
CA GLY A 84 -5.64 -3.20 2.27
C GLY A 84 -6.02 -3.87 0.94
N PHE A 85 -5.03 -4.35 0.21
CA PHE A 85 -5.23 -5.09 -1.04
C PHE A 85 -5.37 -6.57 -0.74
N LEU A 86 -6.57 -7.15 -0.92
CA LEU A 86 -6.81 -8.57 -0.78
C LEU A 86 -6.67 -9.28 -2.13
N ILE A 87 -5.87 -10.32 -2.19
CA ILE A 87 -5.69 -11.19 -3.35
C ILE A 87 -5.88 -12.63 -2.88
N TYR A 88 -6.82 -13.35 -3.48
CA TYR A 88 -6.98 -14.77 -3.22
C TYR A 88 -6.13 -15.58 -4.19
N VAL A 89 -5.40 -16.58 -3.66
CA VAL A 89 -4.58 -17.51 -4.44
C VAL A 89 -4.97 -18.92 -4.01
N THR A 90 -5.81 -19.60 -4.79
CA THR A 90 -6.46 -20.84 -4.34
C THR A 90 -6.67 -21.84 -5.46
N ALA A 91 -6.84 -23.12 -5.13
CA ALA A 91 -7.16 -24.16 -6.10
C ALA A 91 -8.65 -24.22 -6.51
N PHE A 92 -9.53 -23.39 -5.93
CA PHE A 92 -10.99 -23.47 -6.11
C PHE A 92 -11.54 -22.35 -7.00
N PRO A 93 -11.67 -22.55 -8.32
CA PRO A 93 -12.18 -21.52 -9.22
C PRO A 93 -13.64 -21.13 -8.95
N ASP A 94 -14.46 -22.09 -8.51
CA ASP A 94 -15.91 -21.91 -8.34
C ASP A 94 -16.27 -20.99 -7.16
N LEU A 95 -15.31 -20.72 -6.27
CA LEU A 95 -15.51 -19.89 -5.09
C LEU A 95 -15.24 -18.40 -5.31
N ALA A 96 -14.87 -17.98 -6.52
CA ALA A 96 -14.55 -16.58 -6.80
C ALA A 96 -15.71 -15.63 -6.48
N PHE A 97 -16.97 -16.06 -6.69
CA PHE A 97 -18.14 -15.25 -6.38
C PHE A 97 -18.38 -15.02 -4.88
N GLU A 98 -17.80 -15.86 -4.02
CA GLU A 98 -17.90 -15.67 -2.56
C GLU A 98 -17.24 -14.37 -2.11
N THR A 99 -16.23 -13.87 -2.83
CA THR A 99 -15.60 -12.58 -2.53
C THR A 99 -16.61 -11.42 -2.57
N PHE A 100 -17.60 -11.47 -3.46
CA PHE A 100 -18.68 -10.50 -3.55
C PHE A 100 -19.71 -10.70 -2.43
N ARG A 101 -20.07 -11.94 -2.10
CA ARG A 101 -21.01 -12.25 -1.01
C ARG A 101 -20.52 -11.79 0.34
N TYR A 102 -19.22 -11.86 0.57
CA TYR A 102 -18.57 -11.41 1.81
C TYR A 102 -18.16 -9.94 1.79
N HIS A 103 -18.45 -9.20 0.70
CA HIS A 103 -18.07 -7.78 0.54
C HIS A 103 -16.59 -7.50 0.78
N LEU A 104 -15.72 -8.39 0.26
CA LEU A 104 -14.27 -8.36 0.55
C LEU A 104 -13.50 -7.36 -0.30
N GLU A 105 -14.10 -6.88 -1.39
CA GLU A 105 -13.44 -5.97 -2.34
C GLU A 105 -12.06 -6.50 -2.75
N ALA A 106 -12.00 -7.80 -3.10
CA ALA A 106 -10.75 -8.43 -3.52
C ALA A 106 -10.23 -7.75 -4.79
N LEU A 107 -8.92 -7.49 -4.81
CA LEU A 107 -8.25 -6.93 -5.98
C LEU A 107 -8.18 -7.95 -7.12
N ASP A 108 -7.91 -9.20 -6.78
CA ASP A 108 -7.81 -10.30 -7.74
C ASP A 108 -8.14 -11.64 -7.07
N TYR A 109 -8.45 -12.63 -7.92
CA TYR A 109 -8.68 -14.01 -7.53
C TYR A 109 -7.90 -14.91 -8.48
N ILE A 110 -6.79 -15.44 -8.00
CA ILE A 110 -5.84 -16.26 -8.75
C ILE A 110 -6.16 -17.72 -8.51
N VAL A 111 -6.48 -18.45 -9.57
CA VAL A 111 -6.62 -19.90 -9.49
C VAL A 111 -5.23 -20.52 -9.62
N LYS A 112 -4.83 -21.34 -8.63
CA LYS A 112 -3.55 -22.06 -8.63
C LYS A 112 -3.47 -23.00 -9.84
N GLY A 113 -2.58 -22.70 -10.79
CA GLY A 113 -2.19 -23.53 -11.91
C GLY A 113 -0.82 -24.16 -11.67
N ASP A 114 0.04 -24.23 -12.69
CA ASP A 114 1.43 -24.52 -12.46
C ASP A 114 2.14 -23.36 -11.70
N GLN A 115 3.35 -23.65 -11.19
CA GLN A 115 4.07 -22.67 -10.37
C GLN A 115 4.45 -21.40 -11.15
N GLU A 116 4.79 -21.52 -12.43
CA GLU A 116 5.22 -20.39 -13.26
C GLU A 116 4.02 -19.47 -13.55
N GLU A 117 2.88 -20.06 -13.90
CA GLU A 117 1.65 -19.33 -14.18
C GLU A 117 1.15 -18.59 -12.93
N THR A 118 1.10 -19.30 -11.79
CA THR A 118 0.68 -18.71 -10.50
C THR A 118 1.62 -17.56 -10.10
N ALA A 119 2.94 -17.78 -10.19
CA ALA A 119 3.93 -16.74 -9.89
C ALA A 119 3.77 -15.51 -10.79
N ALA A 120 3.53 -15.71 -12.10
CA ALA A 120 3.32 -14.61 -13.04
C ALA A 120 2.09 -13.76 -12.67
N GLN A 121 0.99 -14.39 -12.23
CA GLN A 121 -0.21 -13.69 -11.78
C GLN A 121 0.03 -12.92 -10.48
N VAL A 122 0.69 -13.52 -9.50
CA VAL A 122 1.10 -12.87 -8.24
C VAL A 122 1.96 -11.62 -8.51
N ILE A 123 2.95 -11.74 -9.40
CA ILE A 123 3.81 -10.63 -9.81
C ILE A 123 2.99 -9.53 -10.51
N ARG A 124 2.04 -9.90 -11.35
CA ARG A 124 1.13 -8.95 -12.01
C ARG A 124 0.35 -8.14 -10.99
N CYS A 125 -0.23 -8.78 -9.96
CA CYS A 125 -0.94 -8.10 -8.89
C CYS A 125 -0.04 -7.11 -8.16
N LEU A 126 1.19 -7.50 -7.80
CA LEU A 126 2.14 -6.61 -7.13
C LEU A 126 2.45 -5.37 -7.97
N ARG A 127 2.61 -5.53 -9.29
CA ARG A 127 2.84 -4.42 -10.22
C ARG A 127 1.65 -3.45 -10.27
N VAL A 128 0.43 -3.97 -10.38
CA VAL A 128 -0.80 -3.16 -10.36
C VAL A 128 -0.91 -2.36 -9.06
N ILE A 129 -0.60 -3.00 -7.92
CA ILE A 129 -0.61 -2.33 -6.62
C ILE A 129 0.47 -1.24 -6.56
N GLY A 130 1.69 -1.52 -7.00
CA GLY A 130 2.78 -0.56 -7.07
C GLY A 130 2.42 0.69 -7.86
N GLU A 131 1.78 0.52 -9.02
CA GLU A 131 1.28 1.63 -9.84
C GLU A 131 0.17 2.43 -9.12
N ARG A 132 -0.78 1.76 -8.45
CA ARG A 132 -1.84 2.44 -7.70
C ARG A 132 -1.28 3.28 -6.58
N VAL A 133 -0.41 2.69 -5.76
CA VAL A 133 0.24 3.37 -4.63
C VAL A 133 1.08 4.56 -5.10
N SER A 134 1.83 4.40 -6.19
CA SER A 134 2.61 5.51 -6.77
C SER A 134 1.73 6.66 -7.25
N ARG A 135 0.58 6.34 -7.86
CA ARG A 135 -0.40 7.36 -8.27
C ARG A 135 -1.07 8.05 -7.08
N GLU A 136 -1.35 7.32 -6.01
CA GLU A 136 -1.93 7.88 -4.78
C GLU A 136 -0.92 8.80 -4.07
N LYS A 137 0.34 8.38 -3.95
CA LYS A 137 1.43 9.23 -3.45
C LYS A 137 1.58 10.50 -4.29
N GLY A 138 1.47 10.39 -5.62
CA GLY A 138 1.49 11.53 -6.53
C GLY A 138 0.24 12.44 -6.43
N ARG A 139 -0.91 11.90 -6.04
CA ARG A 139 -2.15 12.67 -5.79
C ARG A 139 -2.21 13.26 -4.38
N SER A 140 -1.53 12.68 -3.41
CA SER A 140 -1.40 13.15 -2.03
C SER A 140 -0.28 14.18 -1.87
N ARG A 141 0.11 14.87 -2.94
CA ARG A 141 0.99 16.03 -2.82
C ARG A 141 0.34 17.03 -1.90
N ARG A 142 0.89 17.21 -0.71
CA ARG A 142 0.52 18.33 0.14
C ARG A 142 1.06 19.60 -0.48
N TYR A 143 0.20 20.59 -0.61
CA TYR A 143 0.58 21.87 -1.17
C TYR A 143 0.62 22.93 -0.07
N PHE A 144 1.67 23.68 -0.06
CA PHE A 144 1.70 24.98 0.61
C PHE A 144 0.99 26.00 -0.29
N THR A 145 -0.11 26.57 0.22
CA THR A 145 -0.88 27.56 -0.53
C THR A 145 -0.58 28.93 0.00
N VAL A 146 -0.09 29.79 -0.85
CA VAL A 146 0.28 31.16 -0.47
C VAL A 146 -0.23 32.18 -1.49
N LYS A 147 -0.61 33.35 -1.00
CA LYS A 147 -0.94 34.51 -1.83
C LYS A 147 0.30 35.39 -1.99
N ALA A 148 0.86 35.42 -3.20
CA ALA A 148 1.98 36.27 -3.56
C ALA A 148 1.47 37.40 -4.49
N GLY A 149 1.25 38.61 -3.95
CA GLY A 149 0.58 39.69 -4.66
C GLY A 149 -0.88 39.32 -4.96
N ASP A 150 -1.28 39.40 -6.22
CA ASP A 150 -2.64 39.07 -6.67
C ASP A 150 -2.84 37.63 -7.12
N VAL A 151 -1.79 36.80 -7.00
CA VAL A 151 -1.79 35.40 -7.45
C VAL A 151 -1.74 34.45 -6.27
N VAL A 152 -2.63 33.44 -6.27
CA VAL A 152 -2.54 32.30 -5.36
C VAL A 152 -1.65 31.23 -5.98
N ARG A 153 -0.64 30.79 -5.23
CA ARG A 153 0.28 29.73 -5.61
C ARG A 153 0.07 28.49 -4.76
N HIS A 154 0.09 27.33 -5.39
CA HIS A 154 0.07 26.02 -4.75
C HIS A 154 1.40 25.33 -5.02
N ILE A 155 2.27 25.29 -4.01
CA ILE A 155 3.63 24.76 -4.11
C ILE A 155 3.65 23.41 -3.41
N PRO A 156 4.06 22.31 -4.08
CA PRO A 156 4.24 21.04 -3.43
C PRO A 156 5.18 21.18 -2.24
N LEU A 157 4.82 20.60 -1.06
CA LEU A 157 5.69 20.68 0.12
C LEU A 157 7.07 20.05 -0.14
N GLU A 158 7.12 19.03 -0.98
CA GLU A 158 8.37 18.35 -1.39
C GLU A 158 9.32 19.23 -2.19
N ASP A 159 8.79 20.26 -2.88
CA ASP A 159 9.57 21.21 -3.67
C ASP A 159 10.08 22.39 -2.79
N ILE A 160 9.65 22.49 -1.52
CA ILE A 160 10.06 23.57 -0.60
C ILE A 160 11.32 23.17 0.13
N LEU A 161 12.38 23.98 -0.01
CA LEU A 161 13.66 23.76 0.66
C LEU A 161 13.69 24.39 2.06
N TYR A 162 13.34 25.69 2.12
CA TYR A 162 13.31 26.44 3.39
C TYR A 162 12.56 27.76 3.22
N PHE A 163 12.22 28.35 4.39
CA PHE A 163 11.68 29.71 4.50
C PHE A 163 12.68 30.62 5.18
N VAL A 164 12.75 31.87 4.75
CA VAL A 164 13.60 32.91 5.37
C VAL A 164 12.77 34.14 5.64
N THR A 165 12.98 34.79 6.77
CA THR A 165 12.44 36.13 6.99
C THR A 165 13.17 37.11 6.09
N SER A 166 12.43 37.83 5.25
CA SER A 166 13.04 38.92 4.49
C SER A 166 13.35 40.08 5.42
N GLY A 167 14.37 40.89 5.09
CA GLY A 167 14.70 42.09 5.88
C GLY A 167 13.58 43.17 5.93
N ARG A 168 12.41 42.87 5.38
CA ARG A 168 11.20 43.73 5.39
C ARG A 168 10.20 43.14 6.39
N THR A 169 9.55 44.02 7.14
CA THR A 169 8.56 43.65 8.16
C THR A 169 7.41 42.82 7.56
N HIS A 170 7.10 41.68 8.21
CA HIS A 170 6.02 40.75 7.82
C HIS A 170 6.16 40.13 6.43
N ARG A 171 7.37 39.94 5.93
CA ARG A 171 7.61 39.22 4.67
C ARG A 171 8.47 38.01 4.86
N ILE A 172 8.09 36.94 4.18
CA ILE A 172 8.78 35.65 4.14
C ILE A 172 9.14 35.36 2.69
N GLU A 173 10.37 34.91 2.51
CA GLU A 173 10.84 34.33 1.25
C GLU A 173 10.79 32.81 1.35
N LEU A 174 10.03 32.18 0.44
CA LEU A 174 10.04 30.74 0.23
C LEU A 174 11.09 30.42 -0.83
N HIS A 175 12.00 29.53 -0.51
CA HIS A 175 12.97 28.97 -1.43
C HIS A 175 12.56 27.54 -1.77
N GLY A 176 12.13 27.32 -2.99
CA GLY A 176 11.84 26.01 -3.57
C GLY A 176 12.89 25.55 -4.56
N GLU A 177 12.80 24.29 -5.00
CA GLU A 177 13.73 23.73 -6.02
C GLU A 177 13.65 24.48 -7.36
N ARG A 178 12.49 24.98 -7.72
CA ARG A 178 12.20 25.57 -9.05
C ARG A 178 11.86 27.03 -9.02
N GLU A 179 11.47 27.59 -7.87
CA GLU A 179 11.02 28.96 -7.75
C GLU A 179 11.35 29.57 -6.38
N ARG A 180 11.37 30.90 -6.34
CA ARG A 180 11.43 31.69 -5.13
C ARG A 180 10.24 32.62 -5.09
N LEU A 181 9.59 32.72 -3.95
CA LEU A 181 8.41 33.54 -3.74
C LEU A 181 8.55 34.39 -2.49
N ASP A 182 8.15 35.66 -2.61
CA ASP A 182 8.07 36.61 -1.51
C ASP A 182 6.60 36.89 -1.19
N PHE A 183 6.18 36.66 0.05
CA PHE A 183 4.80 36.81 0.48
C PHE A 183 4.69 37.41 1.88
N ILE A 184 3.51 37.93 2.25
CA ILE A 184 3.22 38.50 3.55
C ILE A 184 2.82 37.36 4.50
N GLY A 185 3.51 37.24 5.66
CA GLY A 185 3.24 36.22 6.67
C GLY A 185 4.24 36.30 7.82
N SER A 186 4.06 35.41 8.80
CA SER A 186 5.00 35.23 9.90
C SER A 186 5.44 33.76 9.99
N ILE A 187 6.65 33.51 10.50
CA ILE A 187 7.14 32.13 10.68
C ILE A 187 6.27 31.35 11.67
N GLN A 188 5.65 32.02 12.64
CA GLN A 188 4.74 31.39 13.61
C GLN A 188 3.45 30.86 12.98
N GLU A 189 3.05 31.37 11.82
CA GLU A 189 1.87 30.88 11.07
C GLU A 189 2.21 29.69 10.17
N LEU A 190 3.50 29.32 10.08
CA LEU A 190 3.99 28.21 9.26
C LEU A 190 4.24 26.93 10.07
N GLU A 191 4.19 26.99 11.42
CA GLU A 191 4.26 25.84 12.32
C GLU A 191 2.88 25.16 12.47
#